data_cf8ce34ad6aee5eafb1a4694870aaec9
#
_entry.id   cf8ce34ad6aee5eafb1a4694870aaec9
#
_cell.length_a   1.000
_cell.length_b   1.000
_cell.length_c   1.000
_cell.angle_alpha   90.00
_cell.angle_beta   90.00
_cell.angle_gamma   90.00
#
_symmetry.space_group_name_H-M   'P 1'
#
loop_
_entity.id
_entity.type
_entity.pdbx_description
1 polymer ?
#
loop_
_entity_poly.entity_id
_entity_poly.type
_entity_poly.pdbx_seq_one_letter_code
_entity_poly.pdbx_strand_id
1 'polypeptide(L)'
;MKTVFAKSGSVRGDWFLVDASEKTLGRLATQIAHRLKGKHKADYSPHVDMGDHIVVLNAEKIRVTGRKLTDKFYYHHTGYIGGIKSIALEKLLKEHPERVIEIAVKGMLPKNPLGRRMFRKLHVFAGAEHPHQAQQPKPLEIQ
;
A
#
# COMPACT_ATOMS: atom_id res chain seq x y z
N MET A 1 23.31 -1.36 29.54
CA MET A 1 22.59 -1.23 28.26
C MET A 1 21.48 -2.26 28.16
N LYS A 2 20.29 -1.86 27.80
CA LYS A 2 19.16 -2.75 27.70
C LYS A 2 18.65 -2.80 26.25
N THR A 3 18.62 -3.98 25.68
CA THR A 3 18.08 -4.17 24.32
C THR A 3 16.56 -4.14 24.37
N VAL A 4 15.94 -3.33 23.53
CA VAL A 4 14.49 -3.21 23.42
C VAL A 4 13.99 -4.14 22.33
N PHE A 5 13.15 -5.10 22.73
CA PHE A 5 12.43 -5.97 21.80
C PHE A 5 10.93 -5.64 21.83
N ALA A 6 10.36 -5.42 20.66
CA ALA A 6 8.91 -5.22 20.55
C ALA A 6 8.18 -6.55 20.80
N LYS A 7 7.10 -6.46 21.57
CA LYS A 7 6.16 -7.57 21.78
C LYS A 7 4.84 -7.24 21.08
N SER A 8 4.14 -8.25 20.63
CA SER A 8 2.88 -8.07 19.88
C SER A 8 1.84 -7.24 20.62
N GLY A 9 1.81 -7.31 21.94
CA GLY A 9 0.88 -6.53 22.78
C GLY A 9 1.33 -5.10 23.10
N SER A 10 2.58 -4.73 22.80
CA SER A 10 3.13 -3.42 23.14
C SER A 10 3.14 -2.46 21.95
N VAL A 11 2.80 -2.93 20.75
CA VAL A 11 2.84 -2.13 19.52
C VAL A 11 1.56 -1.32 19.38
N ARG A 12 1.72 -0.03 19.15
CA ARG A 12 0.61 0.87 18.80
C ARG A 12 0.81 1.38 17.38
N GLY A 13 -0.22 1.18 16.56
CA GLY A 13 -0.26 1.74 15.20
C GLY A 13 -1.08 3.02 15.19
N ASP A 14 -0.54 4.06 14.57
CA ASP A 14 -1.26 5.29 14.29
C ASP A 14 -2.00 5.19 12.96
N TRP A 15 -2.95 6.07 12.73
CA TRP A 15 -3.65 6.19 11.47
C TRP A 15 -3.17 7.42 10.71
N PHE A 16 -2.81 7.22 9.45
CA PHE A 16 -2.34 8.29 8.57
C PHE A 16 -3.17 8.36 7.30
N LEU A 17 -3.35 9.58 6.82
CA LEU A 17 -4.06 9.88 5.58
C LEU A 17 -3.05 10.34 4.53
N VAL A 18 -3.09 9.74 3.36
CA VAL A 18 -2.19 10.06 2.24
C VAL A 18 -3.03 10.41 1.01
N ASP A 19 -2.71 11.53 0.38
CA ASP A 19 -3.31 11.90 -0.89
C ASP A 19 -2.41 11.43 -2.04
N ALA A 20 -2.97 10.59 -2.90
CA ALA A 20 -2.27 10.04 -4.07
C ALA A 20 -2.30 10.95 -5.31
N SER A 21 -3.00 12.08 -5.24
CA SER A 21 -3.12 13.00 -6.38
C SER A 21 -1.75 13.45 -6.88
N GLU A 22 -1.51 13.26 -8.18
CA GLU A 22 -0.28 13.66 -8.86
C GLU A 22 1.02 13.02 -8.32
N LYS A 23 0.91 12.06 -7.42
CA LYS A 23 2.07 11.31 -6.91
C LYS A 23 2.47 10.20 -7.88
N THR A 24 3.77 9.96 -8.01
CA THR A 24 4.28 8.85 -8.82
C THR A 24 4.00 7.52 -8.11
N LEU A 25 3.40 6.57 -8.82
CA LEU A 25 2.96 5.29 -8.26
C LEU A 25 4.06 4.55 -7.49
N GLY A 26 5.21 4.32 -8.10
CA GLY A 26 6.30 3.55 -7.47
C GLY A 26 6.86 4.22 -6.22
N ARG A 27 7.07 5.52 -6.27
CA ARG A 27 7.59 6.29 -5.12
C ARG A 27 6.60 6.35 -3.97
N LEU A 28 5.32 6.56 -4.30
CA LEU A 28 4.25 6.53 -3.31
C LEU A 28 4.16 5.14 -2.64
N ALA A 29 4.16 4.08 -3.43
CA ALA A 29 4.08 2.71 -2.94
C ALA A 29 5.26 2.35 -2.03
N THR A 30 6.46 2.80 -2.34
CA THR A 30 7.66 2.59 -1.50
C THR A 30 7.49 3.24 -0.13
N GLN A 31 7.02 4.46 -0.07
CA GLN A 31 6.80 5.17 1.19
C GLN A 31 5.70 4.51 2.02
N ILE A 32 4.62 4.11 1.38
CA ILE A 32 3.51 3.39 2.04
C ILE A 32 4.00 2.06 2.61
N ALA A 33 4.73 1.27 1.83
CA ALA A 33 5.25 -0.02 2.28
C ALA A 33 6.22 0.13 3.46
N HIS A 34 7.07 1.15 3.43
CA HIS A 34 7.99 1.48 4.53
C HIS A 34 7.24 1.77 5.84
N ARG A 35 6.14 2.52 5.75
CA ARG A 35 5.29 2.85 6.90
C ARG A 35 4.48 1.65 7.39
N LEU A 36 3.94 0.84 6.50
CA LEU A 36 3.20 -0.37 6.85
C LEU A 36 4.08 -1.41 7.56
N LYS A 37 5.35 -1.50 7.15
CA LYS A 37 6.31 -2.40 7.79
C LYS A 37 6.80 -1.87 9.14
N GLY A 38 6.77 -0.57 9.35
CA GLY A 38 7.21 0.06 10.58
C GLY A 38 8.69 0.42 10.63
N LYS A 39 9.39 0.39 9.49
CA LYS A 39 10.83 0.70 9.41
C LYS A 39 11.20 2.14 9.80
N HIS A 40 10.24 3.04 9.83
CA HIS A 40 10.42 4.43 10.26
C HIS A 40 10.55 4.58 11.78
N LYS A 41 10.20 3.56 12.55
CA LYS A 41 10.27 3.59 14.01
C LYS A 41 11.65 3.16 14.52
N ALA A 42 12.12 3.83 15.57
CA ALA A 42 13.42 3.54 16.16
C ALA A 42 13.51 2.15 16.80
N ASP A 43 12.38 1.64 17.30
CA ASP A 43 12.25 0.35 17.96
C ASP A 43 11.82 -0.78 17.01
N TYR A 44 11.97 -0.60 15.71
CA TYR A 44 11.61 -1.59 14.70
C TYR A 44 12.19 -2.97 15.01
N SER A 45 11.32 -3.99 14.98
CA SER A 45 11.69 -5.39 15.16
C SER A 45 11.07 -6.23 14.02
N PRO A 46 11.88 -7.01 13.27
CA PRO A 46 11.40 -7.69 12.07
C PRO A 46 10.34 -8.77 12.31
N HIS A 47 10.29 -9.32 13.51
CA HIS A 47 9.39 -10.43 13.86
C HIS A 47 7.98 -10.00 14.28
N VAL A 48 7.74 -8.69 14.41
CA VAL A 48 6.46 -8.13 14.87
C VAL A 48 5.96 -7.11 13.85
N ASP A 49 4.64 -7.05 13.67
CA ASP A 49 4.00 -6.03 12.86
C ASP A 49 3.95 -4.70 13.63
N MET A 50 4.88 -3.81 13.31
CA MET A 50 5.05 -2.51 13.99
C MET A 50 4.55 -1.33 13.17
N GLY A 51 3.95 -1.59 11.99
CA GLY A 51 3.52 -0.54 11.09
C GLY A 51 2.26 0.18 11.53
N ASP A 52 1.98 1.27 10.84
CA ASP A 52 0.80 2.09 11.04
C ASP A 52 -0.29 1.74 10.02
N HIS A 53 -1.52 2.16 10.30
CA HIS A 53 -2.61 2.11 9.34
C HIS A 53 -2.51 3.28 8.37
N ILE A 54 -2.68 3.04 7.09
CA ILE A 54 -2.62 4.07 6.05
C ILE A 54 -3.90 4.06 5.23
N VAL A 55 -4.50 5.24 5.13
CA VAL A 55 -5.66 5.50 4.26
C VAL A 55 -5.18 6.33 3.08
N VAL A 56 -5.33 5.79 1.87
CA VAL A 56 -4.94 6.47 0.63
C VAL A 56 -6.18 6.97 -0.09
N LEU A 57 -6.19 8.24 -0.43
CA LEU A 57 -7.27 8.90 -1.15
C LEU A 57 -6.85 9.24 -2.58
N ASN A 58 -7.83 9.45 -3.45
CA ASN A 58 -7.64 9.88 -4.82
C ASN A 58 -6.77 8.91 -5.66
N ALA A 59 -6.96 7.61 -5.47
CA ALA A 59 -6.20 6.59 -6.20
C ALA A 59 -6.35 6.73 -7.72
N GLU A 60 -7.47 7.23 -8.21
CA GLU A 60 -7.73 7.48 -9.63
C GLU A 60 -6.82 8.53 -10.25
N LYS A 61 -6.26 9.43 -9.42
CA LYS A 61 -5.39 10.54 -9.85
C LYS A 61 -3.90 10.23 -9.76
N ILE A 62 -3.54 8.98 -9.51
CA ILE A 62 -2.14 8.54 -9.44
C ILE A 62 -1.45 8.73 -10.79
N ARG A 63 -0.19 9.13 -10.76
CA ARG A 63 0.60 9.38 -11.97
C ARG A 63 1.61 8.26 -12.20
N VAL A 64 1.80 7.90 -13.47
CA VAL A 64 2.86 6.99 -13.90
C VAL A 64 3.70 7.67 -14.97
N THR A 65 4.99 7.33 -15.05
CA THR A 65 5.94 7.92 -15.98
C THR A 65 6.05 7.12 -17.28
N GLY A 66 6.48 7.79 -18.34
CA GLY A 66 6.69 7.16 -19.66
C GLY A 66 5.39 6.63 -20.27
N ARG A 67 5.50 5.50 -20.95
CA ARG A 67 4.37 4.86 -21.66
C ARG A 67 3.72 3.73 -20.85
N LYS A 68 3.86 3.73 -19.54
CA LYS A 68 3.33 2.64 -18.69
C LYS A 68 1.81 2.48 -18.78
N LEU A 69 1.08 3.54 -19.04
CA LEU A 69 -0.38 3.46 -19.20
C LEU A 69 -0.78 2.46 -20.29
N THR A 70 -0.07 2.44 -21.40
CA THR A 70 -0.36 1.55 -22.53
C THR A 70 0.49 0.28 -22.54
N ASP A 71 1.72 0.35 -22.05
CA ASP A 71 2.71 -0.73 -22.18
C ASP A 71 2.80 -1.63 -20.96
N LYS A 72 2.33 -1.18 -19.80
CA LYS A 72 2.34 -2.00 -18.60
C LYS A 72 1.09 -2.87 -18.52
N PHE A 73 1.30 -4.20 -18.43
CA PHE A 73 0.24 -5.18 -18.28
C PHE A 73 0.36 -5.91 -16.95
N TYR A 74 -0.79 -6.19 -16.35
CA TYR A 74 -0.90 -7.04 -15.18
C TYR A 74 -1.36 -8.42 -15.61
N TYR A 75 -0.61 -9.46 -15.25
CA TYR A 75 -0.89 -10.83 -15.63
C TYR A 75 -1.29 -11.66 -14.43
N HIS A 76 -2.25 -12.54 -14.61
CA HIS A 76 -2.53 -13.61 -13.68
C HIS A 76 -2.97 -14.86 -14.42
N HIS A 77 -2.71 -16.02 -13.82
CA HIS A 77 -3.05 -17.31 -14.39
C HIS A 77 -4.18 -17.95 -13.58
N THR A 78 -5.19 -18.50 -14.26
CA THR A 78 -6.35 -19.12 -13.61
C THR A 78 -6.09 -20.52 -13.04
N GLY A 79 -4.92 -21.11 -13.34
CA GLY A 79 -4.58 -22.48 -12.97
C GLY A 79 -4.97 -23.53 -14.02
N TYR A 80 -5.68 -23.13 -15.07
CA TYR A 80 -6.06 -24.01 -16.17
C TYR A 80 -5.15 -23.78 -17.39
N ILE A 81 -4.99 -24.80 -18.24
CA ILE A 81 -4.19 -24.71 -19.47
C ILE A 81 -4.70 -23.57 -20.35
N GLY A 82 -3.79 -22.68 -20.78
CA GLY A 82 -4.14 -21.48 -21.57
C GLY A 82 -4.88 -20.39 -20.79
N GLY A 83 -4.92 -20.48 -19.46
CA GLY A 83 -5.67 -19.58 -18.59
C GLY A 83 -4.94 -18.30 -18.16
N ILE A 84 -3.96 -17.83 -18.94
CA ILE A 84 -3.31 -16.55 -18.63
C ILE A 84 -4.23 -15.39 -19.01
N LYS A 85 -4.43 -14.47 -18.08
CA LYS A 85 -5.21 -13.24 -18.29
C LYS A 85 -4.31 -12.03 -18.11
N SER A 86 -4.56 -11.01 -18.91
CA SER A 86 -3.81 -9.76 -18.83
C SER A 86 -4.76 -8.56 -18.91
N ILE A 87 -4.37 -7.49 -18.26
CA ILE A 87 -5.08 -6.21 -18.30
C ILE A 87 -4.05 -5.08 -18.35
N ALA A 88 -4.26 -4.12 -19.24
CA ALA A 88 -3.41 -2.93 -19.33
C ALA A 88 -3.61 -2.02 -18.12
N LEU A 89 -2.57 -1.30 -17.72
CA LEU A 89 -2.64 -0.35 -16.60
C LEU A 89 -3.75 0.68 -16.79
N GLU A 90 -3.90 1.22 -17.99
CA GLU A 90 -4.94 2.21 -18.30
C GLU A 90 -6.35 1.67 -18.01
N LYS A 91 -6.63 0.45 -18.45
CA LYS A 91 -7.93 -0.19 -18.22
C LYS A 91 -8.16 -0.47 -16.74
N LEU A 92 -7.15 -0.99 -16.05
CA LEU A 92 -7.24 -1.26 -14.60
C LEU A 92 -7.47 0.03 -13.82
N LEU A 93 -6.83 1.12 -14.20
CA LEU A 93 -6.98 2.42 -13.54
C LEU A 93 -8.39 3.00 -13.73
N LYS A 94 -9.04 2.74 -14.87
CA LYS A 94 -10.42 3.15 -15.13
C LYS A 94 -11.45 2.32 -14.35
N GLU A 95 -11.24 1.01 -14.28
CA GLU A 95 -12.19 0.08 -13.66
C GLU A 95 -12.01 -0.04 -12.15
N HIS A 96 -10.75 -0.21 -11.71
CA HIS A 96 -10.40 -0.44 -10.30
C HIS A 96 -9.11 0.32 -9.95
N PRO A 97 -9.16 1.65 -9.78
CA PRO A 97 -7.94 2.44 -9.52
C PRO A 97 -7.26 2.06 -8.19
N GLU A 98 -8.02 1.65 -7.19
CA GLU A 98 -7.47 1.22 -5.90
C GLU A 98 -6.56 0.00 -6.03
N ARG A 99 -6.83 -0.91 -6.95
CA ARG A 99 -6.02 -2.11 -7.15
C ARG A 99 -4.62 -1.82 -7.68
N VAL A 100 -4.45 -0.74 -8.41
CA VAL A 100 -3.14 -0.32 -8.93
C VAL A 100 -2.16 -0.06 -7.77
N ILE A 101 -2.60 0.71 -6.78
CA ILE A 101 -1.80 1.01 -5.60
C ILE A 101 -1.62 -0.24 -4.72
N GLU A 102 -2.68 -1.00 -4.52
CA GLU A 102 -2.65 -2.22 -3.72
C GLU A 102 -1.64 -3.24 -4.27
N ILE A 103 -1.62 -3.48 -5.56
CA ILE A 103 -0.68 -4.42 -6.21
C ILE A 103 0.76 -3.92 -6.04
N ALA A 104 1.00 -2.62 -6.24
CA ALA A 104 2.32 -2.03 -6.10
C ALA A 104 2.85 -2.17 -4.66
N VAL A 105 2.04 -1.86 -3.67
CA VAL A 105 2.42 -1.97 -2.24
C VAL A 105 2.60 -3.43 -1.84
N LYS A 106 1.69 -4.31 -2.23
CA LYS A 106 1.78 -5.74 -1.92
C LYS A 106 3.06 -6.37 -2.47
N GLY A 107 3.49 -5.95 -3.67
CA GLY A 107 4.75 -6.39 -4.25
C GLY A 107 6.00 -5.98 -3.45
N MET A 108 5.90 -4.92 -2.65
CA MET A 108 6.99 -4.39 -1.82
C MET A 108 6.97 -4.90 -0.38
N LEU A 109 5.90 -5.58 0.03
CA LEU A 109 5.79 -6.19 1.37
C LEU A 109 6.28 -7.63 1.36
N PRO A 110 6.66 -8.20 2.53
CA PRO A 110 7.06 -9.61 2.63
C PRO A 110 5.95 -10.56 2.17
N LYS A 111 6.36 -11.68 1.56
CA LYS A 111 5.46 -12.71 1.03
C LYS A 111 5.21 -13.81 2.06
N ASN A 112 4.75 -13.45 3.25
CA ASN A 112 4.53 -14.36 4.38
C ASN A 112 3.28 -13.94 5.18
N PRO A 113 2.85 -14.71 6.23
CA PRO A 113 1.71 -14.32 7.04
C PRO A 113 1.84 -12.93 7.68
N LEU A 114 3.04 -12.55 8.12
CA LEU A 114 3.30 -11.22 8.68
C LEU A 114 3.10 -10.11 7.63
N GLY A 115 3.60 -10.30 6.41
CA GLY A 115 3.39 -9.37 5.31
C GLY A 115 1.93 -9.20 4.94
N ARG A 116 1.14 -10.27 4.99
CA ARG A 116 -0.31 -10.21 4.76
C ARG A 116 -1.04 -9.41 5.85
N ARG A 117 -0.58 -9.49 7.11
CA ARG A 117 -1.12 -8.66 8.20
C ARG A 117 -0.78 -7.18 7.99
N MET A 118 0.43 -6.89 7.54
CA MET A 118 0.84 -5.51 7.18
C MET A 118 -0.04 -4.95 6.07
N PHE A 119 -0.30 -5.73 5.04
CA PHE A 119 -1.14 -5.32 3.91
C PHE A 119 -2.58 -5.02 4.32
N ARG A 120 -3.13 -5.70 5.30
CA ARG A 120 -4.49 -5.44 5.80
C ARG A 120 -4.66 -4.06 6.43
N LYS A 121 -3.58 -3.39 6.80
CA LYS A 121 -3.59 -2.04 7.35
C LYS A 121 -3.60 -0.95 6.28
N LEU A 122 -3.54 -1.33 5.01
CA LEU A 122 -3.67 -0.43 3.89
C LEU A 122 -5.13 -0.33 3.44
N HIS A 123 -5.64 0.88 3.37
CA HIS A 123 -6.99 1.18 2.92
C HIS A 123 -6.90 2.17 1.76
N VAL A 124 -7.30 1.76 0.57
CA VAL A 124 -7.19 2.59 -0.64
C VAL A 124 -8.58 2.93 -1.16
N PHE A 125 -8.79 4.21 -1.46
CA PHE A 125 -10.06 4.72 -1.99
C PHE A 125 -9.81 5.51 -3.27
N ALA A 126 -10.68 5.32 -4.25
CA ALA A 126 -10.57 5.99 -5.55
C ALA A 126 -10.84 7.50 -5.43
N GLY A 127 -11.81 7.89 -4.61
CA GLY A 127 -12.20 9.28 -4.40
C GLY A 127 -11.56 9.94 -3.19
N ALA A 128 -12.11 11.06 -2.80
CA ALA A 128 -11.62 11.87 -1.68
C ALA A 128 -12.29 11.53 -0.33
N GLU A 129 -13.27 10.64 -0.33
CA GLU A 129 -14.02 10.28 0.87
C GLU A 129 -13.59 8.90 1.39
N HIS A 130 -13.61 8.74 2.71
CA HIS A 130 -13.27 7.48 3.39
C HIS A 130 -14.17 7.27 4.63
N PRO A 131 -14.44 6.01 5.01
CA PRO A 131 -15.28 5.70 6.17
C PRO A 131 -14.52 5.69 7.52
N HIS A 132 -13.26 6.10 7.55
CA HIS A 132 -12.38 6.00 8.71
C HIS A 132 -12.28 7.30 9.54
N GLN A 133 -13.33 8.12 9.56
CA GLN A 133 -13.34 9.36 10.33
C GLN A 133 -13.24 9.14 11.84
N ALA A 134 -13.80 8.04 12.33
CA ALA A 134 -13.76 7.69 13.75
C ALA A 134 -12.33 7.43 14.26
N GLN A 135 -11.44 6.95 13.40
CA GLN A 135 -10.04 6.71 13.72
C GLN A 135 -9.18 7.98 13.69
N GLN A 136 -9.73 9.09 13.20
CA GLN A 136 -9.05 10.39 13.11
C GLN A 136 -7.66 10.29 12.46
N PRO A 137 -7.56 9.86 11.19
CA PRO A 137 -6.27 9.72 10.53
C PRO A 137 -5.59 11.07 10.38
N LYS A 138 -4.29 11.10 10.69
CA LYS A 138 -3.47 12.31 10.58
C LYS A 138 -2.94 12.46 9.17
N PRO A 139 -2.95 13.66 8.59
CA PRO A 139 -2.35 13.84 7.26
C PRO A 139 -0.86 13.52 7.28
N LEU A 140 -0.40 12.80 6.25
CA LEU A 140 0.99 12.45 6.04
C LEU A 140 1.42 12.95 4.66
N GLU A 141 2.39 13.83 4.62
CA GLU A 141 2.95 14.27 3.36
C GLU A 141 4.03 13.30 2.88
N ILE A 142 3.87 12.82 1.64
CA ILE A 142 4.81 11.95 0.95
C ILE A 142 5.32 12.70 -0.28
N GLN A 143 6.65 12.73 -0.42
CA GLN A 143 7.28 13.37 -1.58
C GLN A 143 7.28 12.48 -2.81
#